data_9be3438b64960a00d4db9f7bca2750c7
#
_entry.id   9be3438b64960a00d4db9f7bca2750c7
#
_cell.length_a   1.000
_cell.length_b   1.000
_cell.length_c   1.000
_cell.angle_alpha   90.00
_cell.angle_beta   90.00
_cell.angle_gamma   90.00
#
_symmetry.space_group_name_H-M   'P 1'
#
loop_
_entity.id
_entity.type
_entity.pdbx_description
1 polymer ?
#
loop_
_entity_poly.entity_id
_entity_poly.type
_entity_poly.pdbx_seq_one_letter_code
_entity_poly.pdbx_strand_id
1 'polypeptide(L)'
;KLLPRIIEYHQNNPEPQTYSFLPIEQNEVTANKDSKFRIFDIVTKAQNLPFPVFLENTDRGWKVNWESFVQYNENSLGHFLEQPQSGEKEFYVKLERSHYFGSEIPKLGSKICFKIDPIVSNEGYVFAERESAIAEYTRKELEWGEIYFPIVRLEWKNNSQGRSYVKILEFSQKTWISPKDQVLNISSSKD
;
A
#
# COMPACT_ATOMS: atom_id res chain seq x y z
N LYS A 1 18.82 3.58 -11.41
CA LYS A 1 17.68 3.35 -12.32
C LYS A 1 16.49 4.30 -12.05
N LEU A 2 16.32 4.80 -10.82
CA LEU A 2 15.18 5.65 -10.41
C LEU A 2 15.36 7.13 -10.84
N LEU A 3 16.57 7.67 -10.77
CA LEU A 3 16.84 9.09 -11.01
C LEU A 3 16.32 9.64 -12.37
N PRO A 4 16.49 8.96 -13.51
CA PRO A 4 15.93 9.44 -14.78
C PRO A 4 14.40 9.57 -14.73
N ARG A 5 13.70 8.63 -14.12
CA ARG A 5 12.23 8.66 -13.94
C ARG A 5 11.79 9.83 -13.05
N ILE A 6 12.54 10.12 -11.99
CA ILE A 6 12.28 11.27 -11.12
C ILE A 6 12.42 12.58 -11.91
N ILE A 7 13.50 12.72 -12.68
CA ILE A 7 13.73 13.92 -13.51
C ILE A 7 12.61 14.11 -14.54
N GLU A 8 12.28 13.08 -15.30
CA GLU A 8 11.21 13.10 -16.30
C GLU A 8 9.86 13.46 -15.65
N TYR A 9 9.54 12.86 -14.50
CA TYR A 9 8.32 13.16 -13.77
C TYR A 9 8.24 14.64 -13.39
N HIS A 10 9.28 15.21 -12.78
CA HIS A 10 9.29 16.62 -12.35
C HIS A 10 9.35 17.61 -13.51
N GLN A 11 9.88 17.22 -14.67
CA GLN A 11 9.79 18.04 -15.88
C GLN A 11 8.36 18.19 -16.40
N ASN A 12 7.54 17.16 -16.23
CA ASN A 12 6.16 17.11 -16.71
C ASN A 12 5.13 17.49 -15.64
N ASN A 13 5.50 17.43 -14.36
CA ASN A 13 4.62 17.71 -13.22
C ASN A 13 5.30 18.74 -12.32
N PRO A 14 4.72 19.93 -12.18
CA PRO A 14 5.24 20.93 -11.24
C PRO A 14 5.19 20.39 -9.81
N GLU A 15 6.14 20.82 -9.00
CA GLU A 15 6.19 20.41 -7.59
C GLU A 15 4.85 20.71 -6.88
N PRO A 16 4.27 19.71 -6.21
CA PRO A 16 3.02 19.91 -5.50
C PRO A 16 3.23 20.85 -4.32
N GLN A 17 2.43 21.90 -4.24
CA GLN A 17 2.40 22.77 -3.07
C GLN A 17 1.68 22.05 -1.94
N THR A 18 2.38 21.76 -0.85
CA THR A 18 1.82 21.16 0.35
C THR A 18 1.20 22.25 1.22
N TYR A 19 -0.07 22.08 1.60
CA TYR A 19 -0.78 23.03 2.48
C TYR A 19 -0.77 22.62 3.94
N SER A 20 -0.80 21.31 4.21
CA SER A 20 -0.77 20.79 5.58
C SER A 20 -0.14 19.43 5.62
N PHE A 21 0.37 19.08 6.78
CA PHE A 21 0.86 17.74 7.09
C PHE A 21 0.43 17.39 8.51
N LEU A 22 0.00 16.16 8.72
CA LEU A 22 -0.33 15.60 10.02
C LEU A 22 0.44 14.30 10.22
N PRO A 23 1.16 14.14 11.33
CA PRO A 23 1.79 12.86 11.62
C PRO A 23 0.71 11.79 11.85
N ILE A 24 0.90 10.61 11.29
CA ILE A 24 0.07 9.45 11.61
C ILE A 24 0.60 8.87 12.92
N GLU A 25 -0.05 9.19 14.03
CA GLU A 25 0.39 8.82 15.38
C GLU A 25 0.09 7.36 15.75
N GLN A 26 -0.69 6.63 14.95
CA GLN A 26 -1.39 5.43 15.41
C GLN A 26 -0.69 4.10 15.16
N ASN A 27 0.51 4.06 14.61
CA ASN A 27 1.20 2.78 14.45
C ASN A 27 2.48 2.75 15.28
N GLU A 28 2.65 1.72 16.09
CA GLU A 28 3.89 1.42 16.83
C GLU A 28 5.13 1.45 15.92
N VAL A 29 4.94 1.19 14.64
CA VAL A 29 5.95 1.29 13.59
C VAL A 29 6.49 2.73 13.44
N THR A 30 5.68 3.75 13.76
CA THR A 30 6.07 5.16 13.67
C THR A 30 6.44 5.80 15.02
N ALA A 31 6.03 5.17 16.13
CA ALA A 31 6.16 5.73 17.47
C ALA A 31 7.54 5.49 18.11
N ASN A 32 8.35 4.59 17.60
CA ASN A 32 9.68 4.37 18.13
C ASN A 32 10.62 5.52 17.68
N LYS A 33 11.22 6.24 18.64
CA LYS A 33 12.18 7.33 18.37
C LYS A 33 13.38 6.87 17.54
N ASP A 34 13.68 5.58 17.57
CA ASP A 34 14.76 4.95 16.80
C ASP A 34 14.32 4.40 15.45
N SER A 35 13.03 4.58 15.08
CA SER A 35 12.55 4.08 13.81
C SER A 35 13.17 4.85 12.65
N LYS A 36 13.64 4.11 11.65
CA LYS A 36 14.28 4.65 10.44
C LYS A 36 13.28 5.22 9.43
N PHE A 37 12.00 5.28 9.76
CA PHE A 37 10.95 5.77 8.88
C PHE A 37 9.84 6.47 9.64
N ARG A 38 9.09 7.29 8.91
CA ARG A 38 7.91 8.01 9.39
C ARG A 38 6.87 8.08 8.29
N ILE A 39 5.61 8.06 8.69
CA ILE A 39 4.48 8.26 7.77
C ILE A 39 3.75 9.53 8.20
N PHE A 40 3.43 10.38 7.23
CA PHE A 40 2.65 11.60 7.42
C PHE A 40 1.50 11.62 6.43
N ASP A 41 0.33 12.02 6.87
CA ASP A 41 -0.72 12.43 5.95
C ASP A 41 -0.45 13.87 5.51
N ILE A 42 -0.39 14.09 4.21
CA ILE A 42 -0.24 15.42 3.62
C ILE A 42 -1.44 15.77 2.74
N VAL A 43 -1.69 17.07 2.62
CA VAL A 43 -2.64 17.64 1.66
C VAL A 43 -1.87 18.54 0.71
N THR A 44 -2.05 18.35 -0.59
CA THR A 44 -1.42 19.17 -1.61
C THR A 44 -2.46 19.97 -2.40
N LYS A 45 -2.01 20.91 -3.21
CA LYS A 45 -2.90 21.67 -4.11
C LYS A 45 -3.55 20.79 -5.17
N ALA A 46 -2.84 19.76 -5.61
CA ALA A 46 -3.35 18.80 -6.60
C ALA A 46 -4.32 17.79 -5.98
N GLN A 47 -4.18 17.52 -4.67
CA GLN A 47 -4.91 16.51 -3.94
C GLN A 47 -5.36 17.08 -2.61
N ASN A 48 -6.64 17.47 -2.52
CA ASN A 48 -7.24 18.10 -1.35
C ASN A 48 -7.71 17.11 -0.27
N LEU A 49 -7.58 15.82 -0.50
CA LEU A 49 -7.74 14.77 0.52
C LEU A 49 -6.38 14.36 1.06
N PRO A 50 -6.28 14.08 2.37
CA PRO A 50 -5.03 13.61 2.96
C PRO A 50 -4.57 12.29 2.34
N PHE A 51 -3.26 12.18 2.08
CA PHE A 51 -2.67 10.93 1.64
C PHE A 51 -1.33 10.66 2.33
N PRO A 52 -0.97 9.39 2.55
CA PRO A 52 0.23 9.04 3.27
C PRO A 52 1.49 9.29 2.45
N VAL A 53 2.46 9.94 3.07
CA VAL A 53 3.82 10.09 2.56
C VAL A 53 4.77 9.37 3.48
N PHE A 54 5.53 8.47 2.90
CA PHE A 54 6.51 7.66 3.59
C PHE A 54 7.91 8.29 3.48
N LEU A 55 8.55 8.45 4.64
CA LEU A 55 9.90 8.99 4.78
C LEU A 55 10.83 7.92 5.35
N GLU A 56 11.96 7.72 4.71
CA GLU A 56 13.04 6.87 5.18
C GLU A 56 14.19 7.72 5.73
N ASN A 57 14.73 7.36 6.89
CA ASN A 57 15.96 7.95 7.41
C ASN A 57 17.16 7.21 6.83
N THR A 58 17.87 7.87 5.95
CA THR A 58 19.05 7.34 5.27
C THR A 58 20.32 8.01 5.82
N ASP A 59 21.50 7.52 5.45
CA ASP A 59 22.79 8.14 5.78
C ASP A 59 22.90 9.60 5.31
N ARG A 60 22.01 10.02 4.38
CA ARG A 60 21.93 11.37 3.83
C ARG A 60 20.72 12.16 4.37
N GLY A 61 20.15 11.73 5.51
CA GLY A 61 18.97 12.31 6.12
C GLY A 61 17.67 11.72 5.61
N TRP A 62 16.55 12.33 6.00
CA TRP A 62 15.23 11.90 5.65
C TRP A 62 14.94 12.06 4.15
N LYS A 63 14.43 11.00 3.54
CA LYS A 63 14.05 10.95 2.11
C LYS A 63 12.62 10.46 1.96
N VAL A 64 11.90 11.10 1.06
CA VAL A 64 10.58 10.63 0.64
C VAL A 64 10.76 9.37 -0.20
N ASN A 65 9.96 8.34 0.08
CA ASN A 65 9.79 7.23 -0.85
C ASN A 65 9.03 7.75 -2.07
N TRP A 66 9.77 8.02 -3.12
CA TRP A 66 9.25 8.69 -4.31
C TRP A 66 8.19 7.86 -5.05
N GLU A 67 8.34 6.54 -5.10
CA GLU A 67 7.42 5.66 -5.83
C GLU A 67 6.06 5.61 -5.16
N SER A 68 6.02 5.47 -3.83
CA SER A 68 4.76 5.56 -3.09
C SER A 68 4.14 6.95 -3.18
N PHE A 69 4.95 8.01 -3.08
CA PHE A 69 4.47 9.40 -3.20
C PHE A 69 3.78 9.64 -4.54
N VAL A 70 4.40 9.28 -5.66
CA VAL A 70 3.82 9.46 -7.00
C VAL A 70 2.54 8.66 -7.16
N GLN A 71 2.54 7.39 -6.72
CA GLN A 71 1.36 6.54 -6.78
C GLN A 71 0.16 7.18 -6.08
N TYR A 72 0.37 7.73 -4.88
CA TYR A 72 -0.69 8.37 -4.11
C TYR A 72 -1.08 9.73 -4.70
N ASN A 73 -0.12 10.55 -5.09
CA ASN A 73 -0.40 11.86 -5.69
C ASN A 73 -1.18 11.76 -7.00
N GLU A 74 -0.95 10.72 -7.79
CA GLU A 74 -1.66 10.44 -9.04
C GLU A 74 -2.92 9.58 -8.85
N ASN A 75 -3.23 9.13 -7.64
CA ASN A 75 -4.31 8.19 -7.36
C ASN A 75 -4.26 6.92 -8.25
N SER A 76 -3.07 6.43 -8.55
CA SER A 76 -2.88 5.30 -9.48
C SER A 76 -3.60 4.03 -9.04
N LEU A 77 -3.67 3.76 -7.72
CA LEU A 77 -4.43 2.64 -7.17
C LEU A 77 -5.94 2.85 -7.33
N GLY A 78 -6.46 4.05 -7.06
CA GLY A 78 -7.86 4.37 -7.26
C GLY A 78 -8.30 4.12 -8.70
N HIS A 79 -7.54 4.65 -9.66
CA HIS A 79 -7.79 4.42 -11.09
C HIS A 79 -7.71 2.93 -11.47
N PHE A 80 -6.81 2.17 -10.83
CA PHE A 80 -6.76 0.74 -11.07
C PHE A 80 -8.01 0.03 -10.54
N LEU A 81 -8.56 0.45 -9.41
CA LEU A 81 -9.72 -0.18 -8.77
C LEU A 81 -11.07 0.23 -9.40
N GLU A 82 -11.12 1.32 -10.14
CA GLU A 82 -12.37 1.83 -10.74
C GLU A 82 -12.89 0.95 -11.87
N GLN A 83 -11.99 0.35 -12.65
CA GLN A 83 -12.42 -0.45 -13.81
C GLN A 83 -11.43 -1.57 -14.15
N PRO A 84 -11.98 -2.71 -14.63
CA PRO A 84 -11.16 -3.84 -15.05
C PRO A 84 -10.15 -3.46 -16.12
N GLN A 85 -8.92 -3.87 -15.92
CA GLN A 85 -7.83 -3.71 -16.87
C GLN A 85 -6.96 -4.97 -16.91
N SER A 86 -6.23 -5.15 -18.01
CA SER A 86 -5.35 -6.30 -18.20
C SER A 86 -3.99 -6.10 -17.50
N GLY A 87 -3.40 -7.23 -17.14
CA GLY A 87 -2.04 -7.27 -16.57
C GLY A 87 -2.02 -7.12 -15.05
N GLU A 88 -0.84 -7.38 -14.52
CA GLU A 88 -0.54 -7.26 -13.11
C GLU A 88 0.10 -5.89 -12.84
N LYS A 89 -0.22 -5.30 -11.68
CA LYS A 89 0.40 -4.05 -11.22
C LYS A 89 0.77 -4.14 -9.75
N GLU A 90 1.85 -3.49 -9.40
CA GLU A 90 2.34 -3.40 -8.03
C GLU A 90 1.94 -2.07 -7.41
N PHE A 91 1.51 -2.13 -6.13
CA PHE A 91 1.03 -0.95 -5.40
C PHE A 91 1.49 -0.96 -3.95
N TYR A 92 1.84 0.21 -3.48
CA TYR A 92 1.96 0.57 -2.07
C TYR A 92 0.56 0.77 -1.49
N VAL A 93 0.17 0.03 -0.46
CA VAL A 93 -1.23 0.06 0.01
C VAL A 93 -1.33 0.16 1.53
N LYS A 94 -2.43 0.74 1.99
CA LYS A 94 -2.97 0.49 3.33
C LYS A 94 -3.88 -0.72 3.20
N LEU A 95 -3.65 -1.74 3.99
CA LEU A 95 -4.34 -3.02 3.93
C LEU A 95 -4.87 -3.40 5.31
N GLU A 96 -6.14 -3.79 5.39
CA GLU A 96 -6.80 -4.29 6.59
C GLU A 96 -7.51 -5.61 6.27
N ARG A 97 -7.48 -6.57 7.20
CA ARG A 97 -8.31 -7.77 7.07
C ARG A 97 -9.78 -7.40 7.20
N SER A 98 -10.62 -7.89 6.29
CA SER A 98 -12.02 -7.54 6.27
C SER A 98 -12.91 -8.74 5.96
N HIS A 99 -14.20 -8.59 6.30
CA HIS A 99 -15.26 -9.47 5.83
C HIS A 99 -15.91 -8.84 4.61
N TYR A 100 -16.28 -9.68 3.66
CA TYR A 100 -17.05 -9.27 2.50
C TYR A 100 -18.37 -10.02 2.48
N PHE A 101 -19.48 -9.30 2.32
CA PHE A 101 -20.83 -9.85 2.38
C PHE A 101 -21.58 -9.82 1.05
N GLY A 102 -20.93 -9.36 -0.03
CA GLY A 102 -21.51 -9.37 -1.37
C GLY A 102 -21.59 -10.77 -1.97
N SER A 103 -22.48 -10.95 -2.92
CA SER A 103 -22.71 -12.23 -3.61
C SER A 103 -22.02 -12.32 -4.98
N GLU A 104 -21.39 -11.24 -5.43
CA GLU A 104 -20.80 -11.13 -6.78
C GLU A 104 -19.45 -11.83 -6.92
N ILE A 105 -18.78 -12.13 -5.79
CA ILE A 105 -17.47 -12.78 -5.82
C ILE A 105 -17.65 -14.30 -5.90
N PRO A 106 -17.11 -14.97 -6.93
CA PRO A 106 -17.26 -16.40 -7.09
C PRO A 106 -16.52 -17.16 -5.99
N LYS A 107 -17.17 -18.19 -5.44
CA LYS A 107 -16.58 -19.04 -4.40
C LYS A 107 -16.00 -18.21 -3.23
N LEU A 108 -16.75 -17.24 -2.75
CA LEU A 108 -16.31 -16.34 -1.66
C LEU A 108 -15.80 -17.12 -0.44
N GLY A 109 -16.41 -18.26 -0.12
CA GLY A 109 -15.97 -19.12 0.98
C GLY A 109 -14.54 -19.68 0.85
N SER A 110 -14.00 -19.74 -0.36
CA SER A 110 -12.60 -20.14 -0.62
C SER A 110 -11.62 -18.96 -0.65
N LYS A 111 -12.07 -17.77 -0.29
CA LYS A 111 -11.24 -16.56 -0.34
C LYS A 111 -11.10 -15.91 1.03
N ILE A 112 -10.03 -15.16 1.19
CA ILE A 112 -9.87 -14.16 2.24
C ILE A 112 -10.03 -12.78 1.59
N CYS A 113 -10.61 -11.86 2.35
CA CYS A 113 -10.90 -10.53 1.92
C CYS A 113 -10.06 -9.52 2.67
N PHE A 114 -9.62 -8.52 1.97
CA PHE A 114 -8.97 -7.35 2.54
C PHE A 114 -9.66 -6.09 2.04
N LYS A 115 -9.68 -5.11 2.90
CA LYS A 115 -9.99 -3.73 2.58
C LYS A 115 -8.70 -3.05 2.19
N ILE A 116 -8.73 -2.37 1.07
CA ILE A 116 -7.61 -1.60 0.54
C ILE A 116 -8.07 -0.17 0.37
N ASP A 117 -7.30 0.77 0.89
CA ASP A 117 -7.68 2.18 0.91
C ASP A 117 -6.93 2.95 -0.17
N PRO A 118 -7.58 3.28 -1.29
CA PRO A 118 -7.14 4.32 -2.19
C PRO A 118 -7.57 5.68 -1.66
N ILE A 119 -6.80 6.71 -1.88
CA ILE A 119 -6.98 8.07 -1.34
C ILE A 119 -8.35 8.69 -1.66
N VAL A 120 -8.96 8.31 -2.77
CA VAL A 120 -10.18 8.97 -3.24
C VAL A 120 -11.33 7.97 -3.31
N SER A 121 -12.23 8.14 -2.38
CA SER A 121 -13.66 7.87 -2.40
C SER A 121 -14.21 6.46 -2.21
N ASN A 122 -13.58 5.38 -2.55
CA ASN A 122 -14.20 4.07 -2.33
C ASN A 122 -13.20 3.08 -1.79
N GLU A 123 -13.48 2.62 -0.57
CA GLU A 123 -12.80 1.47 0.00
C GLU A 123 -12.89 0.29 -0.98
N GLY A 124 -11.76 -0.07 -1.59
CA GLY A 124 -11.70 -1.23 -2.46
C GLY A 124 -11.65 -2.52 -1.64
N TYR A 125 -12.26 -3.56 -2.15
CA TYR A 125 -12.07 -4.90 -1.62
C TYR A 125 -11.21 -5.69 -2.59
N VAL A 126 -10.22 -6.41 -2.03
CA VAL A 126 -9.36 -7.30 -2.80
C VAL A 126 -9.32 -8.67 -2.13
N PHE A 127 -9.04 -9.69 -2.92
CA PHE A 127 -9.22 -11.07 -2.49
C PHE A 127 -7.98 -11.91 -2.74
N ALA A 128 -7.71 -12.87 -1.85
CA ALA A 128 -6.73 -13.92 -2.06
C ALA A 128 -7.35 -15.28 -1.81
N GLU A 129 -6.80 -16.33 -2.43
CA GLU A 129 -7.27 -17.70 -2.19
C GLU A 129 -6.90 -18.17 -0.78
N ARG A 130 -7.81 -18.89 -0.09
CA ARG A 130 -7.58 -19.41 1.26
C ARG A 130 -6.41 -20.37 1.37
N GLU A 131 -6.08 -21.05 0.29
CA GLU A 131 -5.00 -22.01 0.20
C GLU A 131 -3.73 -21.41 -0.41
N SER A 132 -3.57 -20.09 -0.34
CA SER A 132 -2.40 -19.38 -0.85
C SER A 132 -1.39 -19.06 0.25
N ALA A 133 -0.16 -18.80 -0.14
CA ALA A 133 0.88 -18.29 0.76
C ALA A 133 0.48 -16.97 1.43
N ILE A 134 -0.30 -16.13 0.73
CA ILE A 134 -0.89 -14.90 1.28
C ILE A 134 -1.79 -15.23 2.47
N ALA A 135 -2.68 -16.21 2.32
CA ALA A 135 -3.59 -16.59 3.40
C ALA A 135 -2.85 -17.19 4.60
N GLU A 136 -1.80 -17.94 4.35
CA GLU A 136 -0.94 -18.46 5.42
C GLU A 136 -0.25 -17.32 6.17
N TYR A 137 0.38 -16.40 5.45
CA TYR A 137 1.00 -15.21 6.04
C TYR A 137 -0.02 -14.38 6.81
N THR A 138 -1.20 -14.13 6.22
CA THR A 138 -2.28 -13.37 6.85
C THR A 138 -2.72 -13.97 8.19
N ARG A 139 -2.84 -15.29 8.28
CA ARG A 139 -3.24 -15.95 9.53
C ARG A 139 -2.19 -15.85 10.63
N LYS A 140 -0.92 -15.79 10.26
CA LYS A 140 0.20 -15.77 11.21
C LYS A 140 0.58 -14.38 11.67
N GLU A 141 0.50 -13.40 10.78
CA GLU A 141 1.18 -12.12 10.95
C GLU A 141 0.23 -10.91 10.92
N LEU A 142 -0.99 -11.06 10.39
CA LEU A 142 -1.91 -9.95 10.29
C LEU A 142 -3.08 -10.12 11.28
N GLU A 143 -3.18 -9.25 12.24
CA GLU A 143 -4.27 -9.23 13.21
C GLU A 143 -5.51 -8.53 12.67
N TRP A 144 -6.67 -8.84 13.22
CA TRP A 144 -7.91 -8.16 12.86
C TRP A 144 -7.96 -6.75 13.45
N GLY A 145 -8.41 -5.78 12.62
CA GLY A 145 -8.52 -4.38 13.03
C GLY A 145 -7.22 -3.60 12.95
N GLU A 146 -6.12 -4.25 12.59
CA GLU A 146 -4.82 -3.61 12.37
C GLU A 146 -4.62 -3.20 10.92
N ILE A 147 -3.96 -2.06 10.72
CA ILE A 147 -3.62 -1.53 9.40
C ILE A 147 -2.17 -1.87 9.07
N TYR A 148 -1.97 -2.46 7.91
CA TYR A 148 -0.66 -2.83 7.39
C TYR A 148 -0.31 -2.03 6.15
N PHE A 149 0.97 -1.88 5.89
CA PHE A 149 1.51 -1.12 4.77
C PHE A 149 2.40 -2.01 3.89
N PRO A 150 1.84 -3.05 3.23
CA PRO A 150 2.60 -3.87 2.31
C PRO A 150 2.73 -3.23 0.93
N ILE A 151 3.64 -3.80 0.11
CA ILE A 151 3.61 -3.66 -1.33
C ILE A 151 2.96 -4.92 -1.89
N VAL A 152 1.88 -4.75 -2.65
CA VAL A 152 1.10 -5.86 -3.19
C VAL A 152 1.07 -5.85 -4.70
N ARG A 153 1.04 -7.04 -5.29
CA ARG A 153 0.77 -7.20 -6.71
C ARG A 153 -0.69 -7.59 -6.89
N LEU A 154 -1.40 -6.79 -7.68
CA LEU A 154 -2.84 -6.92 -7.94
C LEU A 154 -3.10 -7.28 -9.39
N GLU A 155 -4.19 -8.00 -9.63
CA GLU A 155 -4.69 -8.35 -10.95
C GLU A 155 -6.21 -8.36 -10.95
N TRP A 156 -6.82 -7.86 -12.03
CA TRP A 156 -8.24 -8.05 -12.27
C TRP A 156 -8.55 -9.46 -12.76
N LYS A 157 -9.55 -10.09 -12.18
CA LYS A 157 -10.07 -11.40 -12.59
C LYS A 157 -11.56 -11.27 -12.94
N ASN A 158 -11.94 -11.99 -13.98
CA ASN A 158 -13.34 -12.16 -14.34
C ASN A 158 -13.83 -13.51 -13.83
N ASN A 159 -15.06 -13.53 -13.34
CA ASN A 159 -15.73 -14.78 -13.07
C ASN A 159 -16.44 -15.31 -14.33
N SER A 160 -16.98 -16.53 -14.26
CA SER A 160 -17.73 -17.15 -15.36
C SER A 160 -19.04 -16.42 -15.73
N GLN A 161 -19.48 -15.48 -14.90
CA GLN A 161 -20.69 -14.66 -15.12
C GLN A 161 -20.34 -13.25 -15.65
N GLY A 162 -19.07 -13.01 -16.02
CA GLY A 162 -18.62 -11.71 -16.52
C GLY A 162 -18.44 -10.63 -15.44
N ARG A 163 -18.51 -10.97 -14.15
CA ARG A 163 -18.26 -10.04 -13.06
C ARG A 163 -16.77 -10.01 -12.74
N SER A 164 -16.23 -8.82 -12.55
CA SER A 164 -14.81 -8.60 -12.29
C SER A 164 -14.57 -8.36 -10.81
N TYR A 165 -13.39 -8.78 -10.33
CA TYR A 165 -12.91 -8.51 -8.99
C TYR A 165 -11.38 -8.43 -8.98
N VAL A 166 -10.82 -7.79 -7.98
CA VAL A 166 -9.37 -7.65 -7.85
C VAL A 166 -8.80 -8.74 -6.95
N LYS A 167 -7.79 -9.43 -7.45
CA LYS A 167 -7.06 -10.47 -6.73
C LYS A 167 -5.69 -9.96 -6.31
N ILE A 168 -5.29 -10.25 -5.06
CA ILE A 168 -3.90 -10.14 -4.63
C ILE A 168 -3.18 -11.41 -5.10
N LEU A 169 -2.10 -11.21 -5.84
CA LEU A 169 -1.25 -12.30 -6.33
C LEU A 169 -0.15 -12.62 -5.33
N GLU A 170 0.45 -11.58 -4.74
CA GLU A 170 1.49 -11.72 -3.72
C GLU A 170 1.65 -10.43 -2.90
N PHE A 171 2.31 -10.56 -1.74
CA PHE A 171 2.96 -9.45 -1.05
C PHE A 171 4.39 -9.37 -1.59
N SER A 172 4.67 -8.45 -2.50
CA SER A 172 6.02 -8.21 -3.04
C SER A 172 6.98 -7.80 -1.93
N GLN A 173 6.46 -7.01 -0.98
CA GLN A 173 7.13 -6.69 0.28
C GLN A 173 6.10 -6.63 1.41
N LYS A 174 6.52 -7.09 2.60
CA LYS A 174 5.66 -7.09 3.79
C LYS A 174 5.40 -5.69 4.35
N THR A 175 6.30 -4.77 4.06
CA THR A 175 6.20 -3.36 4.47
C THR A 175 6.75 -2.48 3.35
N TRP A 176 6.43 -1.19 3.37
CA TRP A 176 7.01 -0.19 2.45
C TRP A 176 8.51 0.04 2.66
N ILE A 177 9.10 -0.62 3.62
CA ILE A 177 10.50 -0.49 4.02
C ILE A 177 11.36 -1.40 3.16
N SER A 178 12.51 -0.91 2.73
CA SER A 178 13.48 -1.72 1.99
C SER A 178 13.95 -2.93 2.83
N PRO A 179 14.07 -4.12 2.23
CA PRO A 179 14.58 -5.31 2.93
C PRO A 179 15.96 -5.12 3.58
N LYS A 180 16.76 -4.19 3.08
CA LYS A 180 18.07 -3.85 3.67
C LYS A 180 17.95 -3.26 5.08
N ASP A 181 16.84 -2.58 5.36
CA ASP A 181 16.59 -1.96 6.66
C ASP A 181 15.92 -2.91 7.65
N GLN A 182 15.31 -4.01 7.17
CA GLN A 182 14.75 -5.05 8.02
C GLN A 182 15.81 -5.96 8.65
N VAL A 183 16.94 -6.18 7.99
CA VAL A 183 18.01 -7.07 8.47
C VAL A 183 18.73 -6.51 9.69
N LEU A 184 18.74 -5.19 9.88
CA LEU A 184 19.40 -4.54 11.01
C LEU A 184 18.61 -4.59 12.33
N ASN A 185 17.30 -4.85 12.28
CA ASN A 185 16.45 -4.92 13.48
C ASN A 185 16.42 -6.31 14.14
N ILE A 186 16.91 -7.37 13.48
CA ILE A 186 16.94 -8.73 14.04
C ILE A 186 18.20 -8.97 14.89
N SER A 187 19.25 -8.15 14.74
CA SER A 187 20.52 -8.34 15.42
C SER A 187 20.69 -7.52 16.71
N SER A 188 19.75 -6.65 17.09
CA SER A 188 19.84 -5.80 18.28
C SER A 188 19.02 -6.27 19.49
N SER A 189 18.42 -7.45 19.45
CA SER A 189 17.69 -8.06 20.59
C SER A 189 18.39 -9.30 21.13
N LYS A 190 19.71 -9.21 21.34
CA LYS A 190 20.47 -10.13 22.18
C LYS A 190 21.56 -9.30 22.87
N ASP A 191 21.21 -8.81 24.03
CA ASP A 191 22.05 -8.79 25.26
C ASP A 191 21.17 -8.38 26.45
#